data_96ac29c548858b6c6a1be15297a9c857
#
_entry.id   96ac29c548858b6c6a1be15297a9c857
#
_cell.length_a   1.000
_cell.length_b   1.000
_cell.length_c   1.000
_cell.angle_alpha   90.00
_cell.angle_beta   90.00
_cell.angle_gamma   90.00
#
_symmetry.space_group_name_H-M   'P 1'
#
loop_
_entity.id
_entity.type
_entity.pdbx_description
1 polymer ?
#
loop_
_entity_poly.entity_id
_entity_poly.type
_entity_poly.pdbx_seq_one_letter_code
_entity_poly.pdbx_strand_id
1 'polypeptide(L)'
;VITLVDFDPFKESEIIWPKNYETKKCFSNLKPEDLPSGYDRPTFSDDNCSLVAAHYRDQTFRFVEGACEKVIRTWTVIDWCTYDESDPVYGEGWYEHIQIIKLLNDIPPQFVGPSNTTLDGCVDRTIPVYGHCEGPVEFDMYAIDDCPESNGDLVWKYELYTESGTTPIYVGNSFRFSRTLPVGSYRVRWTVQDKCGNNAYCTHNLDVKKKKKPTPYCIS
;
A
#
# COMPACT_ATOMS: atom_id res chain seq x y z
N VAL A 1 30.30 17.27 -55.61
CA VAL A 1 29.18 18.17 -55.25
C VAL A 1 28.77 17.76 -53.86
N ILE A 2 29.03 18.60 -52.84
CA ILE A 2 28.52 18.43 -51.49
C ILE A 2 27.15 19.10 -51.52
N THR A 3 26.08 18.31 -51.42
CA THR A 3 24.73 18.84 -51.26
C THR A 3 24.56 19.11 -49.77
N LEU A 4 24.46 20.37 -49.38
CA LEU A 4 23.99 20.76 -48.05
C LEU A 4 22.51 20.44 -48.02
N VAL A 5 22.14 19.45 -47.24
CA VAL A 5 20.74 19.18 -46.88
C VAL A 5 20.39 20.20 -45.79
N ASP A 6 19.33 20.96 -46.03
CA ASP A 6 18.78 21.87 -45.03
C ASP A 6 18.34 21.03 -43.82
N PHE A 7 18.97 21.26 -42.71
CA PHE A 7 18.70 20.50 -41.45
C PHE A 7 17.66 21.30 -40.68
N ASP A 8 16.43 20.82 -40.67
CA ASP A 8 15.41 21.36 -39.77
C ASP A 8 15.66 20.81 -38.33
N PRO A 9 16.02 21.68 -37.38
CA PRO A 9 16.31 21.23 -36.01
C PRO A 9 15.07 20.63 -35.35
N PHE A 10 15.27 19.61 -34.53
CA PHE A 10 14.23 18.98 -33.75
C PHE A 10 13.51 20.01 -32.84
N LYS A 11 12.19 19.94 -32.78
CA LYS A 11 11.34 20.90 -32.06
C LYS A 11 10.50 20.22 -30.98
N GLU A 12 10.14 20.96 -29.94
CA GLU A 12 9.25 20.48 -28.89
C GLU A 12 7.90 19.94 -29.43
N SER A 13 7.40 20.54 -30.55
CA SER A 13 6.17 20.10 -31.21
C SER A 13 6.24 18.69 -31.80
N GLU A 14 7.42 18.13 -31.94
CA GLU A 14 7.66 16.76 -32.41
C GLU A 14 7.70 15.73 -31.27
N ILE A 15 7.67 16.21 -30.03
CA ILE A 15 7.60 15.37 -28.85
C ILE A 15 6.15 15.08 -28.49
N ILE A 16 5.79 13.81 -28.46
CA ILE A 16 4.51 13.35 -27.91
C ILE A 16 4.77 12.95 -26.47
N TRP A 17 4.44 13.83 -25.55
CA TRP A 17 4.65 13.62 -24.13
C TRP A 17 3.70 12.57 -23.54
N PRO A 18 4.14 11.75 -22.59
CA PRO A 18 3.28 10.80 -21.92
C PRO A 18 2.21 11.53 -21.09
N LYS A 19 1.00 10.98 -21.08
CA LYS A 19 -0.13 11.53 -20.34
C LYS A 19 0.00 11.22 -18.85
N ASN A 20 -0.67 12.00 -18.00
CA ASN A 20 -0.86 11.66 -16.60
C ASN A 20 -1.58 10.31 -16.48
N TYR A 21 -1.18 9.51 -15.49
CA TYR A 21 -1.72 8.17 -15.29
C TYR A 21 -2.32 8.02 -13.90
N GLU A 22 -3.48 7.38 -13.82
CA GLU A 22 -4.12 7.00 -12.57
C GLU A 22 -4.51 5.52 -12.64
N THR A 23 -4.24 4.79 -11.56
CA THR A 23 -4.57 3.36 -11.48
C THR A 23 -5.03 2.99 -10.08
N LYS A 24 -5.98 2.04 -10.01
CA LYS A 24 -6.39 1.38 -8.77
C LYS A 24 -5.72 0.01 -8.59
N LYS A 25 -4.87 -0.39 -9.52
CA LYS A 25 -4.15 -1.67 -9.41
C LYS A 25 -3.17 -1.60 -8.26
N CYS A 26 -3.19 -2.64 -7.45
CA CYS A 26 -2.23 -2.83 -6.38
C CYS A 26 -0.81 -2.84 -6.91
N PHE A 27 0.10 -2.10 -6.26
CA PHE A 27 1.55 -2.14 -6.47
C PHE A 27 1.95 -2.37 -7.92
N SER A 28 1.36 -1.64 -8.85
CA SER A 28 1.95 -1.51 -10.16
C SER A 28 3.31 -0.86 -9.93
N ASN A 29 4.36 -1.51 -10.40
CA ASN A 29 5.62 -0.85 -10.53
C ASN A 29 5.38 0.36 -11.44
N LEU A 30 5.52 1.57 -10.91
CA LEU A 30 5.20 2.80 -11.64
C LEU A 30 6.36 3.25 -12.55
N LYS A 31 7.28 2.33 -12.85
CA LYS A 31 8.35 2.59 -13.82
C LYS A 31 7.78 2.69 -15.24
N PRO A 32 8.46 3.44 -16.13
CA PRO A 32 7.97 3.60 -17.50
C PRO A 32 7.64 2.29 -18.21
N GLU A 33 8.52 1.29 -18.08
CA GLU A 33 8.37 -0.01 -18.74
C GLU A 33 7.11 -0.80 -18.32
N ASP A 34 6.52 -0.46 -17.17
CA ASP A 34 5.34 -1.14 -16.62
C ASP A 34 4.03 -0.37 -16.89
N LEU A 35 4.15 0.86 -17.44
CA LEU A 35 2.99 1.67 -17.78
C LEU A 35 2.44 1.33 -19.18
N PRO A 36 1.13 1.51 -19.40
CA PRO A 36 0.55 1.34 -20.73
C PRO A 36 1.13 2.33 -21.75
N SER A 37 1.13 1.95 -23.02
CA SER A 37 1.54 2.83 -24.12
C SER A 37 0.81 4.18 -24.09
N GLY A 38 1.55 5.26 -24.31
CA GLY A 38 1.10 6.64 -24.20
C GLY A 38 1.11 7.22 -22.78
N TYR A 39 1.47 6.40 -21.79
CA TYR A 39 1.75 6.80 -20.39
C TYR A 39 3.18 6.43 -19.97
N ASP A 40 3.87 5.66 -20.78
CA ASP A 40 5.16 5.03 -20.50
C ASP A 40 6.34 6.00 -20.74
N ARG A 41 6.44 6.57 -21.92
CA ARG A 41 7.58 7.41 -22.31
C ARG A 41 7.21 8.42 -23.38
N PRO A 42 8.03 9.48 -23.55
CA PRO A 42 7.95 10.35 -24.73
C PRO A 42 8.19 9.54 -26.01
N THR A 43 7.45 9.89 -27.06
CA THR A 43 7.67 9.38 -28.42
C THR A 43 7.85 10.57 -29.36
N PHE A 44 8.50 10.33 -30.48
CA PHE A 44 8.88 11.39 -31.41
C PHE A 44 8.16 11.17 -32.74
N SER A 45 7.62 12.24 -33.32
CA SER A 45 6.90 12.20 -34.61
C SER A 45 7.84 12.27 -35.80
N ASP A 46 8.99 12.94 -35.64
CA ASP A 46 10.05 13.03 -36.64
C ASP A 46 11.41 12.98 -35.91
N ASP A 47 12.31 12.12 -36.45
CA ASP A 47 13.67 11.96 -35.90
C ASP A 47 14.72 11.93 -37.03
N ASN A 48 14.36 12.45 -38.20
CA ASN A 48 15.05 12.22 -39.47
C ASN A 48 16.55 12.50 -39.50
N CYS A 49 17.10 13.27 -38.56
CA CYS A 49 18.54 13.52 -38.43
C CYS A 49 18.95 13.81 -37.01
N SER A 50 18.03 13.71 -36.04
CA SER A 50 18.25 14.10 -34.65
C SER A 50 18.72 12.92 -33.81
N LEU A 51 19.72 13.17 -32.96
CA LEU A 51 20.12 12.21 -31.93
C LEU A 51 19.39 12.53 -30.63
N VAL A 52 18.14 12.07 -30.53
CA VAL A 52 17.25 12.38 -29.44
C VAL A 52 17.32 11.29 -28.36
N ALA A 53 17.47 11.69 -27.10
CA ALA A 53 17.42 10.81 -25.95
C ALA A 53 16.42 11.35 -24.93
N ALA A 54 15.70 10.42 -24.26
CA ALA A 54 14.81 10.74 -23.15
C ALA A 54 15.35 10.16 -21.84
N HIS A 55 15.26 10.95 -20.79
CA HIS A 55 15.58 10.57 -19.42
C HIS A 55 14.43 10.99 -18.49
N TYR A 56 14.32 10.36 -17.31
CA TYR A 56 13.35 10.76 -16.32
C TYR A 56 13.92 10.77 -14.91
N ARG A 57 13.29 11.56 -14.04
CA ARG A 57 13.55 11.60 -12.61
C ARG A 57 12.22 11.61 -11.86
N ASP A 58 12.08 10.73 -10.88
CA ASP A 58 10.88 10.58 -10.06
C ASP A 58 11.03 11.21 -8.68
N GLN A 59 9.97 11.88 -8.24
CA GLN A 59 9.74 12.25 -6.85
C GLN A 59 8.47 11.55 -6.37
N THR A 60 8.61 10.68 -5.37
CA THR A 60 7.51 9.87 -4.86
C THR A 60 7.00 10.44 -3.54
N PHE A 61 5.69 10.59 -3.45
CA PHE A 61 4.97 11.05 -2.27
C PHE A 61 3.97 9.97 -1.85
N ARG A 62 3.94 9.64 -0.56
CA ARG A 62 3.00 8.69 0.03
C ARG A 62 2.02 9.41 0.93
N PHE A 63 0.81 8.85 1.08
CA PHE A 63 -0.26 9.40 1.93
C PHE A 63 -0.61 10.85 1.59
N VAL A 64 -0.76 11.14 0.30
CA VAL A 64 -1.23 12.44 -0.15
C VAL A 64 -2.75 12.41 -0.35
N GLU A 65 -3.39 13.56 -0.18
CA GLU A 65 -4.83 13.67 -0.42
C GLU A 65 -5.19 13.16 -1.82
N GLY A 66 -6.11 12.20 -1.87
CA GLY A 66 -6.61 11.61 -3.11
C GLY A 66 -5.68 10.60 -3.81
N ALA A 67 -4.62 10.13 -3.14
CA ALA A 67 -3.82 9.02 -3.65
C ALA A 67 -3.04 8.31 -2.55
N CYS A 68 -2.92 6.98 -2.65
CA CYS A 68 -2.04 6.16 -1.82
C CYS A 68 -0.56 6.49 -2.08
N GLU A 69 -0.22 6.60 -3.34
CA GLU A 69 1.09 7.04 -3.79
C GLU A 69 0.95 7.96 -5.00
N LYS A 70 1.73 9.03 -5.04
CA LYS A 70 1.81 9.98 -6.13
C LYS A 70 3.25 10.13 -6.57
N VAL A 71 3.51 9.89 -7.84
CA VAL A 71 4.81 10.13 -8.46
C VAL A 71 4.72 11.38 -9.33
N ILE A 72 5.62 12.32 -9.11
CA ILE A 72 5.87 13.43 -10.00
C ILE A 72 7.11 13.06 -10.79
N ARG A 73 6.92 12.71 -12.06
CA ARG A 73 7.97 12.33 -12.99
C ARG A 73 8.31 13.51 -13.85
N THR A 74 9.56 13.97 -13.77
CA THR A 74 10.10 14.96 -14.69
C THR A 74 10.80 14.22 -15.83
N TRP A 75 10.26 14.35 -17.02
CA TRP A 75 10.88 13.90 -18.27
C TRP A 75 11.79 14.98 -18.81
N THR A 76 12.96 14.58 -19.27
CA THR A 76 13.90 15.43 -20.00
C THR A 76 14.18 14.78 -21.34
N VAL A 77 14.00 15.51 -22.41
CA VAL A 77 14.36 15.11 -23.78
C VAL A 77 15.48 16.01 -24.25
N ILE A 78 16.54 15.40 -24.78
CA ILE A 78 17.72 16.10 -25.27
C ILE A 78 17.92 15.71 -26.73
N ASP A 79 18.01 16.71 -27.60
CA ASP A 79 18.55 16.55 -28.94
C ASP A 79 20.04 16.94 -28.94
N TRP A 80 20.91 15.94 -29.01
CA TRP A 80 22.37 16.12 -28.97
C TRP A 80 22.94 16.86 -30.17
N CYS A 81 22.15 17.04 -31.22
CA CYS A 81 22.60 17.79 -32.42
C CYS A 81 22.50 19.31 -32.23
N THR A 82 21.59 19.74 -31.33
CA THR A 82 21.33 21.17 -31.11
C THR A 82 21.61 21.62 -29.69
N TYR A 83 21.74 20.66 -28.75
CA TYR A 83 21.99 20.95 -27.34
C TYR A 83 23.32 21.66 -27.13
N ASP A 84 23.28 22.84 -26.49
CA ASP A 84 24.44 23.62 -26.07
C ASP A 84 24.57 23.63 -24.55
N GLU A 85 25.59 22.97 -24.01
CA GLU A 85 25.86 22.89 -22.56
C GLU A 85 26.20 24.30 -21.98
N SER A 86 26.63 25.24 -22.80
CA SER A 86 26.93 26.61 -22.35
C SER A 86 25.67 27.44 -22.08
N ASP A 87 24.51 27.05 -22.61
CA ASP A 87 23.20 27.62 -22.33
C ASP A 87 22.18 26.59 -21.86
N PRO A 88 22.40 26.02 -20.65
CA PRO A 88 21.60 24.89 -20.15
C PRO A 88 20.17 25.25 -19.74
N VAL A 89 19.81 26.54 -19.71
CA VAL A 89 18.49 26.97 -19.20
C VAL A 89 17.51 27.29 -20.34
N TYR A 90 18.01 27.71 -21.49
CA TYR A 90 17.20 28.15 -22.63
C TYR A 90 17.76 27.65 -23.96
N GLY A 91 18.78 26.76 -23.94
CA GLY A 91 19.40 26.22 -25.15
C GLY A 91 18.40 25.41 -25.98
N GLU A 92 18.49 25.58 -27.28
CA GLU A 92 17.83 24.67 -28.21
C GLU A 92 18.25 23.22 -27.89
N GLY A 93 17.33 22.28 -28.06
CA GLY A 93 17.60 20.84 -27.83
C GLY A 93 17.40 20.32 -26.40
N TRP A 94 16.92 21.13 -25.47
CA TRP A 94 16.54 20.69 -24.12
C TRP A 94 15.06 20.95 -23.86
N TYR A 95 14.29 19.88 -23.54
CA TYR A 95 12.85 19.97 -23.31
C TYR A 95 12.48 19.21 -22.05
N GLU A 96 11.58 19.78 -21.23
CA GLU A 96 11.11 19.17 -19.99
C GLU A 96 9.60 19.07 -19.93
N HIS A 97 9.10 17.99 -19.34
CA HIS A 97 7.68 17.78 -19.10
C HIS A 97 7.43 17.10 -17.75
N ILE A 98 6.38 17.52 -17.07
CA ILE A 98 5.95 16.92 -15.80
C ILE A 98 4.77 15.98 -16.04
N GLN A 99 4.97 14.71 -15.74
CA GLN A 99 3.93 13.68 -15.70
C GLN A 99 3.54 13.39 -14.26
N ILE A 100 2.25 13.36 -13.97
CA ILE A 100 1.71 12.96 -12.67
C ILE A 100 1.15 11.55 -12.78
N ILE A 101 1.65 10.66 -11.91
CA ILE A 101 1.18 9.28 -11.80
C ILE A 101 0.61 9.08 -10.41
N LYS A 102 -0.63 8.53 -10.30
CA LYS A 102 -1.30 8.29 -9.03
C LYS A 102 -1.71 6.83 -8.89
N LEU A 103 -1.39 6.25 -7.74
CA LEU A 103 -1.95 4.99 -7.29
C LEU A 103 -3.11 5.30 -6.34
N LEU A 104 -4.31 4.85 -6.71
CA LEU A 104 -5.55 5.08 -5.97
C LEU A 104 -6.01 3.74 -5.38
N ASN A 105 -5.62 3.43 -4.15
CA ASN A 105 -6.23 2.34 -3.40
C ASN A 105 -7.11 2.94 -2.29
N ASP A 106 -8.41 2.68 -2.37
CA ASP A 106 -9.44 3.13 -1.44
C ASP A 106 -10.18 1.95 -0.76
N ILE A 107 -9.68 0.72 -0.95
CA ILE A 107 -10.28 -0.51 -0.42
C ILE A 107 -9.57 -0.88 0.90
N PRO A 108 -10.30 -0.91 2.02
CA PRO A 108 -9.71 -1.32 3.30
C PRO A 108 -9.49 -2.83 3.37
N PRO A 109 -8.54 -3.29 4.21
CA PRO A 109 -8.36 -4.72 4.50
C PRO A 109 -9.64 -5.38 5.01
N GLN A 110 -9.77 -6.68 4.79
CA GLN A 110 -10.90 -7.47 5.24
C GLN A 110 -10.45 -8.50 6.29
N PHE A 111 -11.14 -8.53 7.45
CA PHE A 111 -10.93 -9.60 8.42
C PHE A 111 -11.40 -10.95 7.89
N VAL A 112 -10.57 -11.97 8.07
CA VAL A 112 -10.84 -13.33 7.58
C VAL A 112 -10.59 -14.36 8.69
N GLY A 113 -11.11 -15.55 8.51
CA GLY A 113 -10.80 -16.68 9.37
C GLY A 113 -9.37 -17.22 9.19
N PRO A 114 -8.93 -18.15 10.03
CA PRO A 114 -7.64 -18.82 9.87
C PRO A 114 -7.50 -19.43 8.47
N SER A 115 -6.30 -19.37 7.89
CA SER A 115 -6.00 -19.90 6.54
C SER A 115 -6.77 -19.22 5.39
N ASN A 116 -7.04 -17.90 5.51
CA ASN A 116 -7.77 -17.12 4.51
C ASN A 116 -9.14 -17.72 4.16
N THR A 117 -9.77 -18.41 5.11
CA THR A 117 -11.12 -18.87 4.90
C THR A 117 -12.05 -17.66 4.83
N THR A 118 -13.09 -17.75 3.97
CA THR A 118 -14.14 -16.72 3.86
C THR A 118 -15.03 -16.61 5.10
N LEU A 119 -14.73 -17.35 6.14
CA LEU A 119 -15.36 -17.23 7.45
C LEU A 119 -14.96 -15.88 8.04
N ASP A 120 -15.95 -15.16 8.52
CA ASP A 120 -15.76 -13.90 9.21
C ASP A 120 -14.74 -14.07 10.35
N GLY A 121 -13.59 -13.40 10.23
CA GLY A 121 -12.53 -13.42 11.26
C GLY A 121 -12.95 -12.67 12.53
N CYS A 122 -14.03 -11.90 12.45
CA CYS A 122 -14.56 -11.06 13.52
C CYS A 122 -15.67 -11.78 14.32
N VAL A 123 -15.32 -12.87 14.97
CA VAL A 123 -16.27 -13.70 15.74
C VAL A 123 -16.01 -13.66 17.22
N ASP A 124 -17.08 -13.80 18.02
CA ASP A 124 -17.00 -13.91 19.48
C ASP A 124 -16.18 -15.12 19.89
N ARG A 125 -15.40 -14.98 20.95
CA ARG A 125 -14.50 -16.02 21.43
C ARG A 125 -14.78 -16.40 22.88
N THR A 126 -14.72 -17.70 23.18
CA THR A 126 -14.75 -18.21 24.54
C THR A 126 -13.47 -18.96 24.80
N ILE A 127 -12.68 -18.49 25.76
CA ILE A 127 -11.38 -19.07 26.13
C ILE A 127 -11.50 -19.70 27.53
N PRO A 128 -11.25 -21.01 27.66
CA PRO A 128 -11.25 -21.68 28.95
C PRO A 128 -9.93 -21.44 29.70
N VAL A 129 -10.04 -21.13 31.00
CA VAL A 129 -8.92 -21.13 31.94
C VAL A 129 -9.11 -22.22 32.98
N TYR A 130 -8.02 -22.91 33.36
CA TYR A 130 -8.09 -24.10 34.21
C TYR A 130 -7.47 -23.83 35.57
N GLY A 131 -8.22 -24.15 36.63
CA GLY A 131 -7.75 -24.21 38.00
C GLY A 131 -7.68 -22.87 38.73
N HIS A 132 -7.60 -21.73 38.05
CA HIS A 132 -7.48 -20.40 38.66
C HIS A 132 -8.62 -19.47 38.21
N CYS A 133 -8.71 -18.28 38.85
CA CYS A 133 -9.67 -17.25 38.46
C CYS A 133 -9.13 -16.34 37.38
N GLU A 134 -7.96 -16.61 36.87
CA GLU A 134 -7.30 -15.94 35.73
C GLU A 134 -6.44 -16.93 34.94
N GLY A 135 -6.08 -16.62 33.75
CA GLY A 135 -5.19 -17.45 32.93
C GLY A 135 -4.76 -16.80 31.61
N PRO A 136 -3.84 -17.46 30.92
CA PRO A 136 -3.39 -16.98 29.62
C PRO A 136 -4.52 -17.05 28.59
N VAL A 137 -4.68 -15.98 27.85
CA VAL A 137 -5.60 -15.84 26.72
C VAL A 137 -4.78 -15.48 25.51
N GLU A 138 -4.73 -16.38 24.55
CA GLU A 138 -3.93 -16.20 23.34
C GLU A 138 -4.74 -16.58 22.10
N PHE A 139 -4.72 -15.73 21.08
CA PHE A 139 -5.27 -16.01 19.76
C PHE A 139 -4.72 -15.01 18.74
N ASP A 140 -4.75 -15.42 17.49
CA ASP A 140 -4.34 -14.60 16.35
C ASP A 140 -5.57 -14.10 15.60
N MET A 141 -5.45 -12.88 15.05
CA MET A 141 -6.39 -12.32 14.09
C MET A 141 -5.77 -12.34 12.71
N TYR A 142 -6.62 -12.46 11.70
CA TYR A 142 -6.20 -12.53 10.31
C TYR A 142 -6.96 -11.50 9.50
N ALA A 143 -6.27 -10.87 8.54
CA ALA A 143 -6.88 -10.01 7.54
C ALA A 143 -6.15 -10.18 6.22
N ILE A 144 -6.87 -9.96 5.14
CA ILE A 144 -6.33 -9.88 3.79
C ILE A 144 -6.65 -8.51 3.21
N ASP A 145 -5.79 -8.05 2.35
CA ASP A 145 -5.96 -6.84 1.57
C ASP A 145 -6.22 -7.22 0.11
N ASP A 146 -6.90 -6.37 -0.64
CA ASP A 146 -7.09 -6.57 -2.08
C ASP A 146 -5.76 -6.51 -2.85
N CYS A 147 -4.72 -5.96 -2.20
CA CYS A 147 -3.34 -5.95 -2.66
C CYS A 147 -2.54 -7.06 -1.97
N PRO A 148 -2.46 -8.29 -2.54
CA PRO A 148 -1.86 -9.45 -1.88
C PRO A 148 -0.41 -9.23 -1.43
N GLU A 149 0.35 -8.41 -2.14
CA GLU A 149 1.74 -8.08 -1.81
C GLU A 149 1.86 -7.27 -0.51
N SER A 150 0.78 -6.61 -0.09
CA SER A 150 0.74 -5.82 1.15
C SER A 150 0.28 -6.59 2.38
N ASN A 151 -0.16 -7.84 2.25
CA ASN A 151 -0.66 -8.61 3.40
C ASN A 151 0.38 -8.74 4.53
N GLY A 152 1.68 -8.70 4.21
CA GLY A 152 2.76 -8.70 5.18
C GLY A 152 3.00 -7.36 5.89
N ASP A 153 2.44 -6.27 5.37
CA ASP A 153 2.69 -4.90 5.82
C ASP A 153 1.48 -4.25 6.51
N LEU A 154 0.46 -5.05 6.83
CA LEU A 154 -0.70 -4.57 7.56
C LEU A 154 -0.31 -4.11 8.96
N VAL A 155 -0.75 -2.91 9.32
CA VAL A 155 -0.54 -2.34 10.64
C VAL A 155 -1.71 -2.68 11.54
N TRP A 156 -1.41 -3.33 12.67
CA TRP A 156 -2.40 -3.85 13.58
C TRP A 156 -2.43 -3.07 14.89
N LYS A 157 -3.65 -2.84 15.40
CA LYS A 157 -3.88 -2.33 16.74
C LYS A 157 -5.06 -3.08 17.37
N TYR A 158 -4.97 -3.38 18.68
CA TYR A 158 -6.12 -3.82 19.45
C TYR A 158 -6.30 -3.03 20.74
N GLU A 159 -7.54 -2.95 21.19
CA GLU A 159 -7.97 -2.32 22.42
C GLU A 159 -8.90 -3.29 23.16
N LEU A 160 -8.54 -3.62 24.40
CA LEU A 160 -9.34 -4.49 25.26
C LEU A 160 -10.14 -3.63 26.25
N TYR A 161 -11.41 -3.92 26.35
CA TYR A 161 -12.35 -3.27 27.28
C TYR A 161 -12.98 -4.31 28.21
N THR A 162 -13.37 -3.90 29.41
CA THR A 162 -14.37 -4.67 30.20
C THR A 162 -15.72 -4.62 29.47
N GLU A 163 -16.65 -5.52 29.78
CA GLU A 163 -17.94 -5.64 29.08
C GLU A 163 -18.67 -4.31 28.92
N SER A 164 -18.75 -3.52 29.98
CA SER A 164 -19.43 -2.21 30.01
C SER A 164 -18.48 -1.02 30.00
N GLY A 165 -17.16 -1.26 29.92
CA GLY A 165 -16.16 -0.21 29.97
C GLY A 165 -16.09 0.60 28.66
N THR A 166 -15.86 1.91 28.79
CA THR A 166 -15.64 2.83 27.66
C THR A 166 -14.16 3.18 27.46
N THR A 167 -13.32 2.91 28.47
CA THR A 167 -11.87 3.12 28.41
C THR A 167 -11.18 1.79 28.25
N PRO A 168 -10.23 1.65 27.31
CA PRO A 168 -9.49 0.41 27.13
C PRO A 168 -8.60 0.13 28.35
N ILE A 169 -8.64 -1.10 28.84
CA ILE A 169 -7.76 -1.59 29.93
C ILE A 169 -6.40 -2.04 29.40
N TYR A 170 -6.33 -2.44 28.11
CA TYR A 170 -5.09 -2.75 27.41
C TYR A 170 -5.14 -2.28 25.98
N VAL A 171 -3.98 -1.87 25.45
CA VAL A 171 -3.76 -1.53 24.04
C VAL A 171 -2.51 -2.26 23.56
N GLY A 172 -2.55 -2.79 22.35
CA GLY A 172 -1.39 -3.43 21.72
C GLY A 172 -1.36 -3.22 20.22
N ASN A 173 -0.17 -3.33 19.64
CA ASN A 173 0.09 -3.17 18.21
C ASN A 173 0.58 -4.51 17.64
N SER A 174 -0.32 -5.46 17.47
CA SER A 174 -0.01 -6.81 16.98
C SER A 174 -1.29 -7.48 16.47
N PHE A 175 -1.15 -8.40 15.52
CA PHE A 175 -2.22 -9.31 15.11
C PHE A 175 -2.46 -10.43 16.14
N ARG A 176 -1.51 -10.66 17.06
CA ARG A 176 -1.61 -11.64 18.14
C ARG A 176 -2.06 -10.95 19.43
N PHE A 177 -3.15 -11.48 19.99
CA PHE A 177 -3.56 -11.17 21.36
C PHE A 177 -2.92 -12.19 22.31
N SER A 178 -2.18 -11.72 23.30
CA SER A 178 -1.58 -12.57 24.33
C SER A 178 -1.56 -11.81 25.66
N ARG A 179 -2.43 -12.20 26.58
CA ARG A 179 -2.59 -11.56 27.90
C ARG A 179 -3.05 -12.58 28.95
N THR A 180 -2.65 -12.40 30.19
CA THR A 180 -3.30 -13.06 31.32
C THR A 180 -4.50 -12.25 31.76
N LEU A 181 -5.69 -12.84 31.72
CA LEU A 181 -6.94 -12.17 32.07
C LEU A 181 -7.68 -12.93 33.19
N PRO A 182 -8.34 -12.21 34.13
CA PRO A 182 -9.33 -12.75 35.00
C PRO A 182 -10.52 -13.39 34.26
N VAL A 183 -11.20 -14.31 34.90
CA VAL A 183 -12.50 -14.83 34.44
C VAL A 183 -13.48 -13.67 34.36
N GLY A 184 -14.14 -13.53 33.20
CA GLY A 184 -15.05 -12.42 32.93
C GLY A 184 -15.35 -12.26 31.45
N SER A 185 -16.26 -11.33 31.17
CA SER A 185 -16.61 -10.95 29.82
C SER A 185 -15.93 -9.63 29.44
N TYR A 186 -15.37 -9.60 28.26
CA TYR A 186 -14.60 -8.50 27.71
C TYR A 186 -15.06 -8.22 26.29
N ARG A 187 -14.67 -7.05 25.79
CA ARG A 187 -14.83 -6.65 24.39
C ARG A 187 -13.48 -6.26 23.81
N VAL A 188 -13.12 -6.83 22.66
CA VAL A 188 -11.89 -6.51 21.95
C VAL A 188 -12.23 -5.77 20.68
N ARG A 189 -11.66 -4.58 20.51
CA ARG A 189 -11.73 -3.81 19.27
C ARG A 189 -10.39 -3.90 18.55
N TRP A 190 -10.44 -4.34 17.30
CA TRP A 190 -9.31 -4.39 16.39
C TRP A 190 -9.39 -3.31 15.36
N THR A 191 -8.24 -2.80 14.98
CA THR A 191 -8.04 -1.95 13.82
C THR A 191 -6.91 -2.57 13.00
N VAL A 192 -7.14 -2.72 11.72
CA VAL A 192 -6.11 -3.10 10.75
C VAL A 192 -6.06 -2.05 9.66
N GLN A 193 -4.86 -1.62 9.30
CA GLN A 193 -4.61 -0.58 8.32
C GLN A 193 -3.67 -1.12 7.24
N ASP A 194 -3.98 -0.81 5.97
CA ASP A 194 -3.12 -1.09 4.83
C ASP A 194 -2.02 -0.02 4.66
N LYS A 195 -1.18 -0.19 3.65
CA LYS A 195 -0.14 0.78 3.28
C LYS A 195 -0.69 2.12 2.78
N CYS A 196 -1.93 2.15 2.36
CA CYS A 196 -2.59 3.35 1.82
C CYS A 196 -3.33 4.15 2.88
N GLY A 197 -3.36 3.64 4.13
CA GLY A 197 -4.03 4.28 5.25
C GLY A 197 -5.50 3.90 5.38
N ASN A 198 -6.02 2.97 4.56
CA ASN A 198 -7.39 2.49 4.68
C ASN A 198 -7.50 1.59 5.91
N ASN A 199 -8.55 1.79 6.71
CA ASN A 199 -8.75 1.09 7.96
C ASN A 199 -9.96 0.17 7.91
N ALA A 200 -9.80 -1.04 8.43
CA ALA A 200 -10.91 -1.90 8.79
C ALA A 200 -10.98 -2.08 10.31
N TYR A 201 -12.19 -2.26 10.79
CA TYR A 201 -12.49 -2.38 12.23
C TYR A 201 -13.25 -3.67 12.49
N CYS A 202 -12.90 -4.32 13.58
CA CYS A 202 -13.61 -5.48 14.10
C CYS A 202 -13.80 -5.31 15.60
N THR A 203 -15.00 -5.61 16.09
CA THR A 203 -15.26 -5.65 17.52
C THR A 203 -15.98 -6.96 17.83
N HIS A 204 -15.45 -7.74 18.76
CA HIS A 204 -16.03 -9.00 19.17
C HIS A 204 -15.99 -9.17 20.70
N ASN A 205 -16.85 -10.02 21.23
CA ASN A 205 -16.84 -10.37 22.63
C ASN A 205 -15.79 -11.45 22.91
N LEU A 206 -15.20 -11.38 24.09
CA LEU A 206 -14.20 -12.32 24.59
C LEU A 206 -14.61 -12.77 25.98
N ASP A 207 -15.10 -13.99 26.07
CA ASP A 207 -15.47 -14.63 27.34
C ASP A 207 -14.33 -15.49 27.88
N VAL A 208 -13.79 -15.14 29.02
CA VAL A 208 -12.82 -15.96 29.75
C VAL A 208 -13.57 -16.76 30.79
N LYS A 209 -13.70 -18.09 30.59
CA LYS A 209 -14.52 -18.97 31.43
C LYS A 209 -13.66 -19.98 32.17
N LYS A 210 -13.92 -20.12 33.50
CA LYS A 210 -13.28 -21.15 34.31
C LYS A 210 -13.78 -22.52 33.91
N LYS A 211 -12.87 -23.43 33.59
CA LYS A 211 -13.15 -24.87 33.45
C LYS A 211 -12.51 -25.67 34.57
N LYS A 212 -13.25 -26.67 35.09
CA LYS A 212 -12.68 -27.63 36.01
C LYS A 212 -11.73 -28.54 35.25
N LYS A 213 -10.57 -28.87 35.85
CA LYS A 213 -9.72 -29.95 35.34
C LYS A 213 -10.51 -31.27 35.41
N PRO A 214 -10.41 -32.15 34.40
CA PRO A 214 -10.92 -33.49 34.51
C PRO A 214 -10.30 -34.14 35.75
N THR A 215 -11.13 -34.72 36.65
CA THR A 215 -10.64 -35.50 37.73
C THR A 215 -10.36 -36.91 37.21
N PRO A 216 -9.13 -37.44 37.26
CA PRO A 216 -8.89 -38.81 36.83
C PRO A 216 -9.66 -39.74 37.80
N TYR A 217 -10.58 -40.52 37.26
CA TYR A 217 -11.16 -41.62 37.99
C TYR A 217 -10.17 -42.79 37.99
N CYS A 218 -9.59 -43.09 39.13
CA CYS A 218 -8.94 -44.37 39.32
C CYS A 218 -10.03 -45.43 39.50
N ILE A 219 -10.21 -46.30 38.52
CA ILE A 219 -11.01 -47.50 38.64
C ILE A 219 -10.14 -48.50 39.44
N SER A 220 -10.52 -48.78 40.66
CA SER A 220 -9.98 -49.86 41.49
C SER A 220 -10.57 -51.20 41.11
#